data_44ac6a6bb7b1882fa84c2a5a198f7c2a
#
_entry.id   44ac6a6bb7b1882fa84c2a5a198f7c2a
#
_cell.length_a   1.000
_cell.length_b   1.000
_cell.length_c   1.000
_cell.angle_alpha   90.00
_cell.angle_beta   90.00
_cell.angle_gamma   90.00
#
_symmetry.space_group_name_H-M   'P 1'
#
loop_
_entity.id
_entity.type
_entity.pdbx_description
1 polymer ?
#
loop_
_entity_poly.entity_id
_entity_poly.type
_entity_poly.pdbx_seq_one_letter_code
_entity_poly.pdbx_strand_id
1 'polypeptide(L)'
;MIIAINAGRDWIGVNKIEYNINEKIIAESILHYGKNNQSTVCMEECAELIQAISKAKRGKIDRDNMIEEIADVLICIEMLKQMYMISDEKINKWIEMKQAREVERMEKND
;
A
#
# COMPACT_ATOMS: atom_id res chain seq x y z
N MET A 1 8.84 8.57 -17.98
CA MET A 1 8.39 8.34 -17.76
C MET A 1 7.59 8.20 -17.62
N ILE A 2 7.81 7.84 -17.67
CA ILE A 2 7.26 7.54 -17.77
C ILE A 2 6.23 7.44 -17.77
N ILE A 3 6.20 7.05 -18.10
CA ILE A 3 5.40 6.98 -18.30
C ILE A 3 4.51 6.53 -18.11
N ALA A 4 4.66 5.98 -18.00
CA ALA A 4 3.90 5.53 -18.03
C ALA A 4 3.08 5.87 -17.84
N ILE A 5 3.74 6.02 -17.52
CA ILE A 5 3.12 6.55 -17.35
C ILE A 5 2.34 7.06 -18.03
N ASN A 6 2.41 6.91 -18.89
CA ASN A 6 1.86 7.46 -19.74
C ASN A 6 0.69 6.96 -20.06
N ALA A 7 0.81 5.92 -20.24
CA ALA A 7 -0.36 5.34 -20.60
C ALA A 7 -1.39 5.69 -19.63
N GLY A 8 -2.46 5.95 -19.75
CA GLY A 8 -3.44 6.30 -18.77
C GLY A 8 -2.99 7.32 -17.76
N ARG A 9 -1.89 7.93 -18.01
CA ARG A 9 -1.32 8.81 -17.00
C ARG A 9 -2.12 10.06 -16.79
N ASP A 10 -2.88 10.49 -17.74
CA ASP A 10 -3.75 11.64 -17.56
C ASP A 10 -4.77 11.38 -16.46
N TRP A 11 -5.34 10.18 -16.44
CA TRP A 11 -6.30 9.86 -15.41
C TRP A 11 -5.62 9.76 -14.04
N ILE A 12 -4.36 9.34 -14.01
CA ILE A 12 -3.61 9.29 -12.76
C ILE A 12 -3.52 10.69 -12.16
N GLY A 13 -3.17 11.69 -12.99
CA GLY A 13 -3.08 13.06 -12.51
C GLY A 13 -4.42 13.63 -12.06
N VAL A 14 -5.49 13.28 -12.77
CA VAL A 14 -6.83 13.82 -12.48
C VAL A 14 -7.46 13.17 -11.27
N ASN A 15 -7.22 11.87 -11.06
CA ASN A 15 -7.94 11.09 -10.06
C ASN A 15 -7.15 10.87 -8.77
N LYS A 16 -5.98 11.44 -8.65
CA LYS A 16 -5.17 11.21 -7.46
C LYS A 16 -5.75 11.97 -6.27
N ILE A 17 -5.98 11.26 -5.19
CA ILE A 17 -6.47 11.84 -3.94
C ILE A 17 -5.64 11.33 -2.77
N GLU A 18 -5.72 12.04 -1.66
CA GLU A 18 -5.18 11.52 -0.41
C GLU A 18 -6.23 10.63 0.23
N TYR A 19 -5.77 9.53 0.82
CA TYR A 19 -6.69 8.61 1.50
C TYR A 19 -7.13 9.18 2.84
N ASN A 20 -8.41 9.02 3.16
CA ASN A 20 -9.00 9.55 4.38
C ASN A 20 -8.82 8.57 5.54
N ILE A 21 -7.58 8.33 5.93
CA ILE A 21 -7.30 7.46 7.07
C ILE A 21 -7.37 8.30 8.35
N ASN A 22 -8.25 7.90 9.28
CA ASN A 22 -8.41 8.60 10.54
C ASN A 22 -7.43 8.03 11.55
N GLU A 23 -6.34 8.76 11.80
CA GLU A 23 -5.26 8.29 12.67
C GLU A 23 -5.73 8.03 14.10
N LYS A 24 -6.72 8.78 14.56
CA LYS A 24 -7.26 8.60 15.90
C LYS A 24 -8.02 7.28 16.04
N ILE A 25 -8.81 6.92 15.04
CA ILE A 25 -9.51 5.64 15.04
C ILE A 25 -8.50 4.49 15.07
N ILE A 26 -7.43 4.62 14.29
CA ILE A 26 -6.36 3.63 14.27
C ILE A 26 -5.72 3.49 15.65
N ALA A 27 -5.38 4.63 16.27
CA ALA A 27 -4.78 4.62 17.60
C ALA A 27 -5.71 3.95 18.62
N GLU A 28 -6.99 4.23 18.54
CA GLU A 28 -7.98 3.63 19.44
C GLU A 28 -8.07 2.12 19.26
N SER A 29 -8.03 1.65 18.01
CA SER A 29 -8.09 0.22 17.76
C SER A 29 -6.85 -0.49 18.27
N ILE A 30 -5.68 0.14 18.18
CA ILE A 30 -4.44 -0.44 18.72
C ILE A 30 -4.53 -0.56 20.24
N LEU A 31 -5.05 0.46 20.91
CA LEU A 31 -5.24 0.40 22.37
C LEU A 31 -6.25 -0.67 22.76
N HIS A 32 -7.30 -0.81 21.96
CA HIS A 32 -8.38 -1.76 22.29
C HIS A 32 -7.93 -3.22 22.14
N TYR A 33 -7.27 -3.55 21.04
CA TYR A 33 -6.91 -4.93 20.73
C TYR A 33 -5.47 -5.30 21.11
N GLY A 34 -4.60 -4.30 21.24
CA GLY A 34 -3.20 -4.50 21.58
C GLY A 34 -2.30 -4.62 20.35
N LYS A 35 -1.04 -4.23 20.55
CA LYS A 35 -0.05 -4.20 19.48
C LYS A 35 0.17 -5.57 18.84
N ASN A 36 0.25 -6.61 19.67
CA ASN A 36 0.51 -7.95 19.15
C ASN A 36 -0.62 -8.45 18.27
N ASN A 37 -1.86 -8.27 18.72
CA ASN A 37 -3.03 -8.69 17.93
C ASN A 37 -3.15 -7.90 16.64
N GLN A 38 -2.94 -6.59 16.69
CA GLN A 38 -3.04 -5.76 15.49
C GLN A 38 -1.91 -6.02 14.52
N SER A 39 -0.73 -6.42 15.01
CA SER A 39 0.35 -6.85 14.13
C SER A 39 -0.05 -8.13 13.36
N THR A 40 -0.72 -9.06 14.05
CA THR A 40 -1.22 -10.27 13.41
C THR A 40 -2.28 -9.94 12.36
N VAL A 41 -3.18 -9.01 12.67
CA VAL A 41 -4.18 -8.54 11.69
C VAL A 41 -3.50 -7.99 10.45
N CYS A 42 -2.45 -7.21 10.62
CA CYS A 42 -1.71 -6.67 9.47
C CYS A 42 -1.12 -7.79 8.61
N MET A 43 -0.59 -8.84 9.23
CA MET A 43 -0.09 -9.99 8.49
C MET A 43 -1.21 -10.66 7.69
N GLU A 44 -2.37 -10.83 8.31
CA GLU A 44 -3.51 -11.48 7.67
C GLU A 44 -4.01 -10.67 6.48
N GLU A 45 -4.12 -9.35 6.65
CA GLU A 45 -4.59 -8.48 5.59
C GLU A 45 -3.61 -8.46 4.41
N CYS A 46 -2.31 -8.47 4.68
CA CYS A 46 -1.32 -8.57 3.61
C CYS A 46 -1.44 -9.90 2.87
N ALA A 47 -1.71 -10.98 3.58
CA ALA A 47 -1.91 -12.30 2.97
C ALA A 47 -3.14 -12.32 2.08
N GLU A 48 -4.22 -11.64 2.47
CA GLU A 48 -5.43 -11.56 1.67
C GLU A 48 -5.20 -10.76 0.38
N LEU A 49 -4.38 -9.71 0.44
CA LEU A 49 -4.01 -8.99 -0.77
C LEU A 49 -3.20 -9.89 -1.71
N ILE A 50 -2.29 -10.68 -1.16
CA ILE A 50 -1.51 -11.65 -1.96
C ILE A 50 -2.46 -12.61 -2.68
N GLN A 51 -3.48 -13.09 -1.99
CA GLN A 51 -4.46 -13.99 -2.60
C GLN A 51 -5.24 -13.31 -3.73
N ALA A 52 -5.65 -12.06 -3.52
CA ALA A 52 -6.36 -11.31 -4.56
C ALA A 52 -5.51 -11.14 -5.81
N ILE A 53 -4.22 -10.84 -5.64
CA ILE A 53 -3.27 -10.73 -6.75
C ILE A 53 -3.11 -12.07 -7.46
N SER A 54 -2.99 -13.14 -6.70
CA SER A 54 -2.85 -14.48 -7.26
C SER A 54 -4.05 -14.87 -8.12
N LYS A 55 -5.24 -14.56 -7.65
CA LYS A 55 -6.47 -14.82 -8.43
C LYS A 55 -6.49 -14.01 -9.72
N ALA A 56 -6.09 -12.74 -9.64
CA ALA A 56 -6.07 -11.88 -10.83
C ALA A 56 -5.10 -12.43 -11.86
N LYS A 57 -3.93 -12.92 -11.44
CA LYS A 57 -2.93 -13.50 -12.35
C LYS A 57 -3.46 -14.75 -13.04
N ARG A 58 -4.37 -15.47 -12.41
CA ARG A 58 -4.98 -16.68 -13.00
C ARG A 58 -6.22 -16.36 -13.83
N GLY A 59 -6.47 -15.08 -14.10
CA GLY A 59 -7.61 -14.67 -14.91
C GLY A 59 -8.93 -14.65 -14.16
N LYS A 60 -8.88 -14.67 -12.84
CA LYS A 60 -10.09 -14.68 -11.99
C LYS A 60 -10.16 -13.43 -11.13
N ILE A 61 -9.93 -12.29 -11.74
CA ILE A 61 -9.92 -11.03 -11.01
C ILE A 61 -11.32 -10.71 -10.46
N ASP A 62 -11.34 -10.34 -9.18
CA ASP A 62 -12.50 -9.77 -8.53
C ASP A 62 -12.06 -8.35 -8.12
N ARG A 63 -12.50 -7.37 -8.88
CA ARG A 63 -12.03 -5.99 -8.69
C ARG A 63 -12.49 -5.41 -7.36
N ASP A 64 -13.72 -5.67 -6.97
CA ASP A 64 -14.23 -5.14 -5.70
C ASP A 64 -13.46 -5.72 -4.53
N ASN A 65 -13.17 -7.01 -4.58
CA ASN A 65 -12.36 -7.65 -3.54
C ASN A 65 -10.95 -7.07 -3.50
N MET A 66 -10.33 -6.88 -4.65
CA MET A 66 -8.98 -6.30 -4.69
C MET A 66 -8.95 -4.88 -4.13
N ILE A 67 -9.96 -4.08 -4.44
CA ILE A 67 -10.08 -2.71 -3.91
C ILE A 67 -10.20 -2.76 -2.39
N GLU A 68 -11.03 -3.65 -1.87
CA GLU A 68 -11.20 -3.81 -0.43
C GLU A 68 -9.90 -4.22 0.25
N GLU A 69 -9.17 -5.16 -0.33
CA GLU A 69 -7.90 -5.62 0.24
C GLU A 69 -6.83 -4.53 0.19
N ILE A 70 -6.83 -3.71 -0.85
CA ILE A 70 -5.91 -2.57 -0.90
C ILE A 70 -6.23 -1.59 0.22
N ALA A 71 -7.53 -1.32 0.44
CA ALA A 71 -7.94 -0.43 1.53
C ALA A 71 -7.47 -0.97 2.88
N ASP A 72 -7.67 -2.27 3.12
CA ASP A 72 -7.24 -2.90 4.36
C ASP A 72 -5.74 -2.78 4.58
N VAL A 73 -4.94 -2.98 3.52
CA VAL A 73 -3.49 -2.87 3.63
C VAL A 73 -3.06 -1.44 3.90
N LEU A 74 -3.72 -0.45 3.29
CA LEU A 74 -3.40 0.96 3.58
C LEU A 74 -3.67 1.30 5.05
N ILE A 75 -4.77 0.79 5.60
CA ILE A 75 -5.08 0.94 7.02
C ILE A 75 -4.00 0.26 7.86
N CYS A 76 -3.58 -0.94 7.48
CA CYS A 76 -2.53 -1.66 8.18
C CYS A 76 -1.21 -0.91 8.18
N ILE A 77 -0.87 -0.23 7.08
CA ILE A 77 0.35 0.56 7.02
C ILE A 77 0.30 1.67 8.07
N GLU A 78 -0.83 2.33 8.24
CA GLU A 78 -0.98 3.33 9.28
C GLU A 78 -0.82 2.72 10.68
N MET A 79 -1.40 1.53 10.91
CA MET A 79 -1.22 0.82 12.17
C MET A 79 0.25 0.54 12.45
N LEU A 80 0.98 0.05 11.45
CA LEU A 80 2.40 -0.28 11.60
C LEU A 80 3.22 0.96 11.93
N LYS A 81 2.91 2.07 11.27
CA LYS A 81 3.59 3.33 11.56
C LYS A 81 3.41 3.73 13.02
N GLN A 82 2.19 3.63 13.53
CA GLN A 82 1.93 3.99 14.92
C GLN A 82 2.54 2.98 15.89
N MET A 83 2.35 1.69 15.63
CA MET A 83 2.82 0.66 16.55
C MET A 83 4.34 0.60 16.67
N TYR A 84 5.03 0.84 15.58
CA TYR A 84 6.50 0.71 15.53
C TYR A 84 7.21 2.06 15.42
N MET A 85 6.47 3.16 15.56
CA MET A 85 7.01 4.52 15.60
C MET A 85 7.85 4.84 14.35
N ILE A 86 7.25 4.61 13.20
CA ILE A 86 7.91 4.82 11.91
C ILE A 86 7.40 6.14 11.32
N SER A 87 8.32 7.01 10.92
CA SER A 87 7.97 8.32 10.38
C SER A 87 7.73 8.27 8.86
N ASP A 88 6.82 9.12 8.41
CA ASP A 88 6.56 9.28 6.98
C ASP A 88 7.80 9.73 6.23
N GLU A 89 8.61 10.57 6.85
CA GLU A 89 9.84 11.07 6.23
C GLU A 89 10.79 9.95 5.86
N LYS A 90 10.96 8.98 6.76
CA LYS A 90 11.85 7.84 6.50
C LYS A 90 11.28 6.92 5.43
N ILE A 91 9.97 6.69 5.46
CA ILE A 91 9.33 5.91 4.41
C ILE A 91 9.52 6.59 3.07
N ASN A 92 9.30 7.90 3.01
CA ASN A 92 9.39 8.64 1.76
C ASN A 92 10.80 8.60 1.17
N LYS A 93 11.83 8.67 2.02
CA LYS A 93 13.21 8.54 1.56
C LYS A 93 13.44 7.21 0.84
N TRP A 94 12.93 6.14 1.41
CA TRP A 94 13.07 4.82 0.78
C TRP A 94 12.28 4.72 -0.51
N ILE A 95 11.09 5.32 -0.56
CA ILE A 95 10.29 5.35 -1.78
C ILE A 95 11.08 6.03 -2.90
N GLU A 96 11.65 7.19 -2.62
CA GLU A 96 12.42 7.92 -3.62
C GLU A 96 13.62 7.14 -4.10
N MET A 97 14.35 6.52 -3.17
CA MET A 97 15.53 5.71 -3.52
C MET A 97 15.17 4.50 -4.37
N LYS A 98 14.08 3.83 -4.01
CA LYS A 98 13.65 2.63 -4.75
C LYS A 98 13.16 2.98 -6.15
N GLN A 99 12.46 4.10 -6.28
CA GLN A 99 12.00 4.55 -7.60
C GLN A 99 13.17 4.93 -8.49
N ALA A 100 14.18 5.60 -7.94
CA ALA A 100 15.38 5.93 -8.70
C ALA A 100 16.09 4.66 -9.16
N ARG A 101 16.19 3.68 -8.30
CA ARG A 101 16.78 2.38 -8.65
C ARG A 101 15.98 1.67 -9.76
N GLU A 102 14.68 1.80 -9.70
CA GLU A 102 13.82 1.16 -10.72
C GLU A 102 14.07 1.77 -12.08
N VAL A 103 14.20 3.09 -12.16
CA VAL A 103 14.54 3.78 -13.41
C VAL A 103 15.86 3.24 -13.96
N GLU A 104 16.88 3.11 -13.11
CA GLU A 104 18.16 2.56 -13.53
C GLU A 104 18.04 1.12 -14.06
N ARG A 105 17.24 0.30 -13.37
CA ARG A 105 17.07 -1.10 -13.81
C ARG A 105 16.37 -1.19 -15.15
N MET A 106 15.35 -0.35 -15.36
CA MET A 106 14.64 -0.34 -16.64
C MET A 106 15.57 0.09 -17.78
N GLU A 107 16.41 1.08 -17.54
CA GLU A 107 17.37 1.55 -18.53
C GLU A 107 18.39 0.48 -18.88
N LYS A 108 18.85 -0.30 -17.91
CA LYS A 108 19.83 -1.36 -18.13
C LYS A 108 19.26 -2.57 -18.85
N ASN A 109 17.98 -2.82 -18.69
CA ASN A 109 17.33 -3.98 -19.28
C ASN A 109 16.80 -3.72 -20.69
N ASP A 110 16.94 -2.51 -21.15
CA ASP A 110 16.59 -2.17 -22.52
C ASP A 110 17.73 -2.52 -23.46
#